data_f9cd46fde60bd09bbb0eded9a1a893a0
#
_entry.id   f9cd46fde60bd09bbb0eded9a1a893a0
#
_cell.length_a   1.000
_cell.length_b   1.000
_cell.length_c   1.000
_cell.angle_alpha   90.00
_cell.angle_beta   90.00
_cell.angle_gamma   90.00
#
_symmetry.space_group_name_H-M   'P 1'
#
loop_
_entity.id
_entity.type
_entity.pdbx_description
1 polymer ?
#
loop_
_entity_poly.entity_id
_entity_poly.type
_entity_poly.pdbx_seq_one_letter_code
_entity_poly.pdbx_strand_id
1 'polypeptide(L)'
;MSDDAVGLAAAGGAEPAAVDAASGTSDATPSGNASDQPTAPVASSNAVAAANAATDNAAASVQSAAPAAQTAMVRSHVFTYTITETGSAPGVTNDTSVKTVSFKVTDNGKGELTVERVGDETKPMFEFTNAYSVTPVDSSVTSQITVSKSLVGRELVEGEFLFELVENGQVVARGANDAAGNVAMSAVTYTTAGKHDYVLREVGAGTTHNGVTFDGKSIAIHTKVVDNGEGSLVVEHAFATDDVNATFVNTYAHGTTSVVLGATKVLSGKALADGQFTFALTAEDGTVYQAKNDAAGSVAFPALTFAEPGTYVYTISEVNDKQANVTYDTATYQVVVNVVDDGQGNLVATVAYDGGAAPTFKNSYTEPPAPAPTPGGGATTPKNPVAKLFSKTADDAGLMLGAAAVAAGLALVVCGAAACWRRRS
;
A
#
# COMPACT_ATOMS: atom_id res chain seq x y z
N MET A 1 -2.60 -43.79 40.70
CA MET A 1 -2.29 -44.94 39.82
C MET A 1 -1.62 -44.27 38.62
N SER A 2 -0.38 -44.17 38.80
CA SER A 2 0.84 -44.81 38.21
C SER A 2 1.13 -44.17 36.85
N ASP A 3 2.15 -43.26 36.76
CA ASP A 3 3.56 -43.57 36.54
C ASP A 3 3.79 -44.14 35.12
N ASP A 4 4.66 -43.59 34.31
CA ASP A 4 6.09 -43.46 34.26
C ASP A 4 6.48 -42.53 33.10
N ALA A 5 7.26 -41.55 33.14
CA ALA A 5 8.67 -41.31 33.40
C ALA A 5 9.66 -42.08 32.50
N VAL A 6 10.74 -41.37 32.14
CA VAL A 6 12.08 -41.76 31.64
C VAL A 6 12.25 -41.75 30.13
N GLY A 7 13.24 -41.12 29.54
CA GLY A 7 14.53 -40.54 29.94
C GLY A 7 15.23 -40.03 28.70
N LEU A 8 15.89 -39.01 28.78
CA LEU A 8 17.30 -38.70 28.81
C LEU A 8 18.20 -39.56 27.87
N ALA A 9 18.82 -38.93 26.87
CA ALA A 9 20.27 -39.12 26.58
C ALA A 9 20.80 -38.00 25.69
N ALA A 10 21.78 -37.33 26.23
CA ALA A 10 22.73 -36.42 25.62
C ALA A 10 23.93 -37.23 25.04
N ALA A 11 24.62 -36.64 24.12
CA ALA A 11 26.07 -36.67 23.85
C ALA A 11 26.28 -36.35 22.36
N GLY A 12 27.07 -35.44 21.96
CA GLY A 12 28.40 -35.00 22.20
C GLY A 12 28.96 -34.69 20.81
N GLY A 13 29.42 -33.57 20.49
CA GLY A 13 30.69 -33.00 20.69
C GLY A 13 31.64 -33.43 19.56
N ALA A 14 32.07 -32.45 18.74
CA ALA A 14 33.48 -32.31 18.32
C ALA A 14 33.63 -31.17 17.29
N GLU A 15 34.17 -30.08 17.70
CA GLU A 15 35.16 -29.34 16.92
C GLU A 15 36.47 -30.17 16.85
N PRO A 16 37.28 -30.05 15.79
CA PRO A 16 38.48 -29.27 15.99
C PRO A 16 39.01 -28.48 14.77
N ALA A 17 39.61 -27.39 15.10
CA ALA A 17 41.01 -27.03 15.01
C ALA A 17 41.47 -26.30 13.75
N ALA A 18 41.88 -25.09 14.02
CA ALA A 18 42.75 -24.23 13.24
C ALA A 18 44.10 -24.90 12.92
N VAL A 19 44.66 -24.57 11.78
CA VAL A 19 46.12 -24.60 11.54
C VAL A 19 46.53 -23.32 10.83
N ASP A 20 47.54 -22.80 11.35
CA ASP A 20 48.30 -21.58 11.32
C ASP A 20 49.32 -21.53 10.19
N ALA A 21 49.80 -20.29 9.90
CA ALA A 21 51.10 -19.88 9.36
C ALA A 21 51.32 -20.01 7.83
N ALA A 22 51.87 -19.05 7.14
CA ALA A 22 52.90 -18.08 7.44
C ALA A 22 53.06 -17.04 6.32
N SER A 23 53.27 -15.82 6.75
CA SER A 23 54.22 -14.79 6.31
C SER A 23 54.84 -14.81 4.90
N GLY A 24 54.75 -13.67 4.24
CA GLY A 24 55.61 -13.30 3.11
C GLY A 24 55.42 -11.82 2.75
N THR A 25 56.18 -10.97 3.39
CA THR A 25 56.39 -9.56 3.07
C THR A 25 57.07 -9.37 1.72
N SER A 26 56.62 -8.44 0.88
CA SER A 26 57.53 -7.52 0.19
C SER A 26 56.78 -6.35 -0.41
N ASP A 27 57.16 -5.23 0.05
CA ASP A 27 57.04 -3.84 -0.34
C ASP A 27 57.42 -3.60 -1.80
N ALA A 28 56.61 -2.80 -2.52
CA ALA A 28 57.09 -1.86 -3.55
C ALA A 28 55.90 -1.09 -4.14
N THR A 29 55.72 0.15 -3.71
CA THR A 29 55.12 1.20 -4.55
C THR A 29 56.02 1.53 -5.72
N PRO A 30 55.49 1.82 -6.91
CA PRO A 30 55.66 3.19 -7.38
C PRO A 30 54.38 3.84 -7.98
N SER A 31 54.26 5.10 -7.68
CA SER A 31 53.57 6.14 -8.36
C SER A 31 53.63 6.05 -9.88
N GLY A 32 52.46 6.12 -10.54
CA GLY A 32 52.35 6.25 -11.99
C GLY A 32 50.96 6.69 -12.40
N ASN A 33 50.82 8.00 -12.57
CA ASN A 33 49.69 8.66 -13.17
C ASN A 33 49.53 8.19 -14.62
N ALA A 34 48.43 7.56 -14.98
CA ALA A 34 48.04 7.32 -16.37
C ALA A 34 46.52 7.42 -16.50
N SER A 35 46.10 8.40 -17.23
CA SER A 35 44.78 8.60 -17.75
C SER A 35 44.34 7.40 -18.60
N ASP A 36 43.45 6.55 -18.10
CA ASP A 36 42.83 5.51 -18.91
C ASP A 36 41.58 6.08 -19.60
N GLN A 37 41.77 6.40 -20.85
CA GLN A 37 40.71 6.45 -21.84
C GLN A 37 40.52 5.00 -22.31
N PRO A 38 39.29 4.45 -22.30
CA PRO A 38 39.05 3.11 -22.82
C PRO A 38 39.22 3.13 -24.33
N THR A 39 40.27 2.50 -24.82
CA THR A 39 40.44 2.21 -26.23
C THR A 39 39.42 1.16 -26.63
N ALA A 40 38.58 1.53 -27.62
CA ALA A 40 37.69 0.60 -28.27
C ALA A 40 38.45 -0.63 -28.81
N PRO A 41 37.90 -1.84 -28.76
CA PRO A 41 38.51 -3.01 -29.31
C PRO A 41 38.70 -2.84 -30.82
N VAL A 42 39.91 -2.95 -31.29
CA VAL A 42 40.22 -2.96 -32.73
C VAL A 42 39.62 -4.22 -33.33
N ALA A 43 38.55 -4.07 -34.11
CA ALA A 43 38.00 -5.18 -34.87
C ALA A 43 39.05 -5.69 -35.87
N SER A 44 39.46 -6.94 -35.67
CA SER A 44 40.32 -7.65 -36.64
C SER A 44 39.48 -7.94 -37.89
N SER A 45 39.68 -7.14 -38.91
CA SER A 45 39.02 -7.34 -40.21
C SER A 45 39.76 -8.44 -40.98
N ASN A 46 39.20 -9.65 -40.96
CA ASN A 46 39.57 -10.66 -41.92
C ASN A 46 38.75 -10.45 -43.21
N ALA A 47 39.28 -9.65 -44.10
CA ALA A 47 38.69 -9.52 -45.47
C ALA A 47 39.17 -10.71 -46.33
N VAL A 48 38.30 -11.64 -46.61
CA VAL A 48 38.56 -12.68 -47.61
C VAL A 48 38.08 -12.15 -48.95
N ALA A 49 39.03 -11.80 -49.81
CA ALA A 49 38.75 -11.42 -51.21
C ALA A 49 38.47 -12.69 -52.06
N ALA A 50 37.22 -12.87 -52.45
CA ALA A 50 36.90 -13.89 -53.47
C ALA A 50 37.11 -13.29 -54.86
N ALA A 51 38.17 -13.70 -55.55
CA ALA A 51 38.37 -13.33 -56.93
C ALA A 51 37.61 -14.27 -57.87
N ASN A 52 36.57 -13.77 -58.54
CA ASN A 52 35.96 -14.48 -59.64
C ASN A 52 36.77 -14.18 -60.92
N ALA A 53 37.56 -15.17 -61.35
CA ALA A 53 38.26 -15.12 -62.65
C ALA A 53 37.24 -15.37 -63.76
N ALA A 54 36.98 -14.35 -64.58
CA ALA A 54 36.25 -14.54 -65.83
C ALA A 54 37.16 -15.27 -66.85
N THR A 55 36.75 -16.47 -67.22
CA THR A 55 37.38 -17.21 -68.31
C THR A 55 37.02 -16.58 -69.66
N ASP A 56 37.99 -15.93 -70.24
CA ASP A 56 37.88 -15.45 -71.59
C ASP A 56 38.44 -16.49 -72.57
N ASN A 57 37.59 -17.06 -73.37
CA ASN A 57 37.94 -18.03 -74.39
C ASN A 57 38.05 -17.28 -75.74
N ALA A 58 39.25 -16.81 -76.04
CA ALA A 58 39.55 -16.23 -77.34
C ALA A 58 40.47 -17.18 -78.15
N ALA A 59 39.86 -17.92 -79.10
CA ALA A 59 40.59 -18.68 -80.13
C ALA A 59 41.35 -17.75 -81.00
N ALA A 60 42.70 -17.83 -80.97
CA ALA A 60 43.55 -17.12 -81.92
C ALA A 60 43.83 -17.99 -83.19
N SER A 61 43.29 -17.54 -84.38
CA SER A 61 43.76 -18.08 -85.63
C SER A 61 45.13 -17.50 -86.01
N VAL A 62 46.12 -18.39 -86.19
CA VAL A 62 47.47 -18.03 -86.69
C VAL A 62 47.47 -17.90 -88.19
N GLN A 63 47.69 -16.70 -88.69
CA GLN A 63 48.01 -16.48 -90.08
C GLN A 63 49.39 -15.85 -90.19
N SER A 64 50.33 -16.61 -90.81
CA SER A 64 51.68 -16.17 -91.05
C SER A 64 51.75 -15.12 -92.18
N ALA A 65 52.29 -13.93 -91.83
CA ALA A 65 52.75 -12.96 -92.80
C ALA A 65 54.00 -12.26 -92.33
N ALA A 66 54.93 -12.00 -93.26
CA ALA A 66 56.34 -11.54 -93.06
C ALA A 66 56.53 -10.25 -92.25
N PRO A 67 57.70 -9.90 -91.73
CA PRO A 67 57.91 -8.91 -90.68
C PRO A 67 57.81 -7.50 -91.27
N ALA A 68 56.62 -6.89 -91.10
CA ALA A 68 56.46 -5.45 -91.05
C ALA A 68 56.71 -4.98 -89.65
N ALA A 69 57.41 -3.86 -89.51
CA ALA A 69 57.68 -3.23 -88.23
C ALA A 69 56.42 -3.29 -87.34
N GLN A 70 56.45 -4.21 -86.33
CA GLN A 70 55.37 -4.34 -85.39
C GLN A 70 55.37 -3.08 -84.49
N THR A 71 54.50 -2.16 -84.81
CA THR A 71 54.09 -1.13 -83.84
C THR A 71 53.59 -1.87 -82.60
N ALA A 72 54.33 -1.76 -81.52
CA ALA A 72 53.95 -2.39 -80.27
C ALA A 72 52.48 -1.99 -79.91
N MET A 73 51.57 -2.98 -80.03
CA MET A 73 50.16 -2.73 -79.73
C MET A 73 50.01 -2.69 -78.21
N VAL A 74 49.70 -1.52 -77.69
CA VAL A 74 49.27 -1.30 -76.32
C VAL A 74 47.91 -1.97 -76.15
N ARG A 75 47.85 -2.97 -75.27
CA ARG A 75 46.61 -3.65 -74.85
C ARG A 75 46.27 -3.33 -73.43
N SER A 76 45.01 -3.06 -73.14
CA SER A 76 44.54 -2.84 -71.78
C SER A 76 43.30 -3.66 -71.44
N HIS A 77 43.21 -4.12 -70.21
CA HIS A 77 42.07 -4.84 -69.68
C HIS A 77 41.68 -4.23 -68.30
N VAL A 78 40.37 -4.14 -68.02
CA VAL A 78 39.91 -3.69 -66.70
C VAL A 78 39.40 -4.88 -65.89
N PHE A 79 40.00 -5.09 -64.76
CA PHE A 79 39.58 -6.07 -63.76
C PHE A 79 38.74 -5.39 -62.72
N THR A 80 37.56 -5.92 -62.45
CA THR A 80 36.65 -5.39 -61.45
C THR A 80 36.49 -6.43 -60.31
N TYR A 81 36.68 -5.97 -59.11
CA TYR A 81 36.56 -6.79 -57.90
C TYR A 81 35.40 -6.26 -57.06
N THR A 82 34.65 -7.18 -56.44
CA THR A 82 33.62 -6.86 -55.45
C THR A 82 34.11 -7.21 -54.06
N ILE A 83 33.80 -6.34 -53.14
CA ILE A 83 34.20 -6.52 -51.73
C ILE A 83 32.93 -6.38 -50.88
N THR A 84 32.70 -7.34 -50.02
CA THR A 84 31.62 -7.34 -49.04
C THR A 84 32.18 -7.60 -47.68
N GLU A 85 31.58 -7.02 -46.66
CA GLU A 85 31.88 -7.33 -45.29
C GLU A 85 31.26 -8.68 -44.93
N THR A 86 31.99 -9.49 -44.18
CA THR A 86 31.55 -10.79 -43.67
C THR A 86 31.89 -10.90 -42.16
N GLY A 87 31.07 -11.69 -41.47
CA GLY A 87 31.19 -11.87 -40.02
C GLY A 87 29.99 -11.24 -39.30
N SER A 88 29.95 -11.38 -37.99
CA SER A 88 28.97 -10.78 -37.10
C SER A 88 29.62 -10.55 -35.74
N ALA A 89 29.25 -9.44 -35.11
CA ALA A 89 29.58 -9.18 -33.72
C ALA A 89 28.29 -8.82 -32.97
N PRO A 90 28.16 -9.21 -31.70
CA PRO A 90 27.01 -8.87 -30.91
C PRO A 90 26.78 -7.35 -30.87
N GLY A 91 25.54 -6.91 -31.02
CA GLY A 91 25.16 -5.49 -31.04
C GLY A 91 25.56 -4.73 -32.30
N VAL A 92 26.29 -5.34 -33.26
CA VAL A 92 26.73 -4.69 -34.49
C VAL A 92 25.84 -5.07 -35.65
N THR A 93 25.34 -4.06 -36.37
CA THR A 93 24.70 -4.19 -37.68
C THR A 93 25.74 -3.85 -38.73
N ASN A 94 26.14 -4.86 -39.55
CA ASN A 94 27.15 -4.71 -40.55
C ASN A 94 26.61 -3.90 -41.75
N ASP A 95 27.52 -3.18 -42.44
CA ASP A 95 27.25 -2.58 -43.74
C ASP A 95 27.09 -3.71 -44.78
N THR A 96 25.89 -3.90 -45.30
CA THR A 96 25.57 -4.93 -46.29
C THR A 96 25.84 -4.49 -47.73
N SER A 97 26.40 -3.30 -47.94
CA SER A 97 26.69 -2.79 -49.24
C SER A 97 27.81 -3.58 -49.93
N VAL A 98 27.64 -3.78 -51.21
CA VAL A 98 28.70 -4.37 -52.07
C VAL A 98 29.51 -3.22 -52.66
N LYS A 99 30.78 -3.16 -52.32
CA LYS A 99 31.73 -2.18 -52.86
C LYS A 99 32.45 -2.77 -54.07
N THR A 100 32.76 -1.96 -55.08
CA THR A 100 33.49 -2.39 -56.25
C THR A 100 34.75 -1.55 -56.44
N VAL A 101 35.83 -2.19 -56.83
CA VAL A 101 37.06 -1.54 -57.24
C VAL A 101 37.53 -2.12 -58.56
N SER A 102 37.96 -1.24 -59.45
CA SER A 102 38.43 -1.64 -60.79
C SER A 102 39.88 -1.18 -61.02
N PHE A 103 40.66 -2.05 -61.62
CA PHE A 103 42.03 -1.77 -61.98
C PHE A 103 42.20 -1.99 -63.48
N LYS A 104 42.76 -0.99 -64.17
CA LYS A 104 43.14 -1.08 -65.58
C LYS A 104 44.60 -1.57 -65.65
N VAL A 105 44.78 -2.72 -66.26
CA VAL A 105 46.12 -3.28 -66.55
C VAL A 105 46.41 -3.00 -68.03
N THR A 106 47.55 -2.34 -68.30
CA THR A 106 48.01 -1.98 -69.63
C THR A 106 49.34 -2.64 -69.94
N ASP A 107 49.40 -3.39 -71.00
CA ASP A 107 50.64 -3.94 -71.62
C ASP A 107 51.21 -2.89 -72.59
N ASN A 108 52.41 -2.43 -72.33
CA ASN A 108 53.09 -1.44 -73.19
C ASN A 108 53.66 -2.05 -74.52
N GLY A 109 53.45 -3.35 -74.71
CA GLY A 109 53.97 -4.10 -75.86
C GLY A 109 55.48 -4.34 -75.85
N LYS A 110 56.15 -4.02 -74.68
CA LYS A 110 57.60 -4.22 -74.48
C LYS A 110 57.89 -5.18 -73.30
N GLY A 111 56.83 -5.91 -72.84
CA GLY A 111 56.95 -6.86 -71.78
C GLY A 111 56.77 -6.27 -70.42
N GLU A 112 56.23 -5.07 -70.24
CA GLU A 112 55.93 -4.40 -68.98
C GLU A 112 54.42 -4.17 -68.87
N LEU A 113 53.88 -4.46 -67.69
CA LEU A 113 52.50 -4.18 -67.33
C LEU A 113 52.43 -3.02 -66.34
N THR A 114 51.53 -2.06 -66.60
CA THR A 114 51.17 -1.02 -65.63
C THR A 114 49.79 -1.29 -65.08
N VAL A 115 49.59 -1.03 -63.80
CA VAL A 115 48.29 -1.20 -63.10
C VAL A 115 47.90 0.17 -62.55
N GLU A 116 46.72 0.62 -62.97
CA GLU A 116 46.15 1.89 -62.51
C GLU A 116 44.77 1.63 -61.91
N ARG A 117 44.42 2.28 -60.77
CA ARG A 117 43.10 2.22 -60.25
C ARG A 117 42.16 3.08 -61.14
N VAL A 118 41.03 2.50 -61.51
CA VAL A 118 40.00 3.26 -62.24
C VAL A 118 39.21 4.11 -61.25
N GLY A 119 39.18 5.43 -61.49
CA GLY A 119 38.44 6.38 -60.66
C GLY A 119 39.33 7.44 -59.98
N ASP A 120 38.77 8.10 -58.96
CA ASP A 120 39.46 9.16 -58.22
C ASP A 120 40.41 8.54 -57.19
N GLU A 121 41.72 8.58 -57.44
CA GLU A 121 42.73 8.03 -56.56
C GLU A 121 42.90 8.81 -55.23
N THR A 122 42.33 10.02 -55.15
CA THR A 122 42.37 10.83 -53.91
C THR A 122 41.36 10.39 -52.87
N LYS A 123 40.37 9.58 -53.27
CA LYS A 123 39.34 9.03 -52.35
C LYS A 123 39.77 7.66 -51.80
N PRO A 124 39.30 7.30 -50.61
CA PRO A 124 39.42 5.94 -50.10
C PRO A 124 38.89 4.94 -51.14
N MET A 125 39.53 3.79 -51.22
CA MET A 125 39.14 2.77 -52.21
C MET A 125 37.72 2.27 -51.96
N PHE A 126 37.41 2.07 -50.66
CA PHE A 126 36.06 1.74 -50.18
C PHE A 126 36.01 2.00 -48.66
N GLU A 127 34.80 2.20 -48.14
CA GLU A 127 34.52 2.40 -46.72
C GLU A 127 33.31 1.57 -46.38
N PHE A 128 33.36 0.85 -45.24
CA PHE A 128 32.23 0.16 -44.61
C PHE A 128 31.92 0.84 -43.29
N THR A 129 30.64 1.07 -43.07
CA THR A 129 30.15 1.73 -41.87
C THR A 129 29.20 0.81 -41.11
N ASN A 130 29.65 0.29 -40.01
CA ASN A 130 28.83 -0.54 -39.13
C ASN A 130 28.14 0.33 -38.06
N ALA A 131 26.97 -0.10 -37.63
CA ALA A 131 26.24 0.53 -36.54
C ALA A 131 26.28 -0.39 -35.31
N TYR A 132 26.63 0.18 -34.17
CA TYR A 132 26.51 -0.50 -32.89
C TYR A 132 25.27 0.00 -32.13
N SER A 133 24.51 -0.92 -31.55
CA SER A 133 23.35 -0.62 -30.72
C SER A 133 23.22 -1.61 -29.56
N VAL A 134 22.66 -1.16 -28.46
CA VAL A 134 22.33 -1.99 -27.32
C VAL A 134 20.84 -2.31 -27.30
N THR A 135 20.49 -3.48 -26.80
CA THR A 135 19.09 -3.86 -26.55
C THR A 135 18.66 -3.25 -25.21
N PRO A 136 17.51 -2.57 -25.17
CA PRO A 136 16.93 -2.10 -23.91
C PRO A 136 16.70 -3.24 -22.92
N VAL A 137 16.85 -2.95 -21.62
CA VAL A 137 16.65 -3.93 -20.54
C VAL A 137 15.68 -3.37 -19.52
N ASP A 138 14.74 -4.20 -19.08
CA ASP A 138 13.82 -3.92 -17.99
C ASP A 138 14.40 -4.48 -16.68
N SER A 139 14.50 -3.65 -15.65
CA SER A 139 14.96 -4.08 -14.33
C SER A 139 14.20 -3.37 -13.23
N SER A 140 13.75 -4.15 -12.23
CA SER A 140 13.16 -3.62 -11.00
C SER A 140 14.25 -3.46 -9.94
N VAL A 141 14.22 -2.36 -9.19
CA VAL A 141 15.14 -2.18 -8.06
C VAL A 141 15.00 -3.29 -7.03
N THR A 142 13.79 -3.79 -6.79
CA THR A 142 13.53 -4.88 -5.84
C THR A 142 13.92 -6.27 -6.35
N SER A 143 14.45 -6.39 -7.56
CA SER A 143 15.05 -7.65 -8.03
C SER A 143 16.42 -7.94 -7.41
N GLN A 144 17.09 -6.91 -6.87
CA GLN A 144 18.45 -7.02 -6.33
C GLN A 144 18.58 -6.50 -4.90
N ILE A 145 17.65 -5.62 -4.45
CA ILE A 145 17.61 -5.11 -3.09
C ILE A 145 16.28 -5.49 -2.42
N THR A 146 16.32 -5.78 -1.13
CA THR A 146 15.12 -6.12 -0.36
C THR A 146 14.58 -4.88 0.33
N VAL A 147 13.30 -4.60 0.09
CA VAL A 147 12.54 -3.56 0.78
C VAL A 147 11.34 -4.21 1.44
N SER A 148 11.07 -3.86 2.68
CA SER A 148 9.97 -4.45 3.44
C SER A 148 9.03 -3.40 4.01
N LYS A 149 7.79 -3.84 4.26
CA LYS A 149 6.72 -3.10 4.90
C LYS A 149 6.28 -3.79 6.17
N SER A 150 6.09 -3.02 7.24
CA SER A 150 5.51 -3.49 8.50
C SER A 150 4.37 -2.55 8.92
N LEU A 151 3.34 -3.12 9.51
CA LEU A 151 2.24 -2.39 10.13
C LEU A 151 2.14 -2.82 11.60
N VAL A 152 2.20 -1.86 12.51
CA VAL A 152 2.00 -2.08 13.94
C VAL A 152 0.57 -1.68 14.30
N GLY A 153 -0.11 -2.48 15.11
CA GLY A 153 -1.46 -2.23 15.60
C GLY A 153 -2.56 -3.04 14.93
N ARG A 154 -2.36 -3.55 13.72
CA ARG A 154 -3.21 -4.54 13.06
C ARG A 154 -2.45 -5.33 12.01
N GLU A 155 -3.08 -6.36 11.47
CA GLU A 155 -2.51 -7.15 10.38
C GLU A 155 -2.34 -6.33 9.10
N LEU A 156 -1.25 -6.63 8.38
CA LEU A 156 -0.92 -6.06 7.09
C LEU A 156 -1.74 -6.74 6.00
N VAL A 157 -2.30 -5.97 5.09
CA VAL A 157 -3.05 -6.48 3.93
C VAL A 157 -2.23 -6.28 2.65
N GLU A 158 -2.28 -7.28 1.75
CA GLU A 158 -1.64 -7.21 0.44
C GLU A 158 -2.15 -6.01 -0.37
N GLY A 159 -1.22 -5.24 -0.94
CA GLY A 159 -1.52 -4.09 -1.80
C GLY A 159 -2.05 -2.85 -1.06
N GLU A 160 -2.07 -2.87 0.26
CA GLU A 160 -2.58 -1.76 1.06
C GLU A 160 -1.70 -0.51 0.98
N PHE A 161 -0.38 -0.70 0.97
CA PHE A 161 0.59 0.39 0.96
C PHE A 161 1.29 0.45 -0.40
N LEU A 162 1.24 1.63 -0.99
CA LEU A 162 1.81 1.89 -2.31
C LEU A 162 3.14 2.62 -2.17
N PHE A 163 4.06 2.33 -3.09
CA PHE A 163 5.40 2.90 -3.14
C PHE A 163 5.65 3.56 -4.49
N GLU A 164 6.46 4.60 -4.48
CA GLU A 164 6.92 5.32 -5.66
C GLU A 164 8.45 5.35 -5.68
N LEU A 165 9.00 5.00 -6.86
CA LEU A 165 10.39 5.25 -7.18
C LEU A 165 10.47 6.55 -7.98
N VAL A 166 11.23 7.50 -7.48
CA VAL A 166 11.29 8.87 -8.01
C VAL A 166 12.69 9.17 -8.52
N GLU A 167 12.82 9.67 -9.73
CA GLU A 167 14.04 10.20 -10.32
C GLU A 167 13.81 11.63 -10.77
N ASN A 168 14.67 12.56 -10.38
CA ASN A 168 14.56 13.99 -10.76
C ASN A 168 13.16 14.58 -10.51
N GLY A 169 12.49 14.15 -9.43
CA GLY A 169 11.14 14.61 -9.07
C GLY A 169 10.00 13.94 -9.83
N GLN A 170 10.28 13.02 -10.76
CA GLN A 170 9.29 12.27 -11.52
C GLN A 170 9.18 10.83 -11.01
N VAL A 171 7.95 10.31 -10.93
CA VAL A 171 7.70 8.91 -10.59
C VAL A 171 8.01 8.05 -11.81
N VAL A 172 9.01 7.17 -11.69
CA VAL A 172 9.47 6.27 -12.76
C VAL A 172 8.99 4.83 -12.59
N ALA A 173 8.68 4.41 -11.36
CA ALA A 173 8.11 3.11 -11.08
C ALA A 173 7.18 3.17 -9.86
N ARG A 174 6.25 2.23 -9.76
CA ARG A 174 5.36 2.04 -8.62
C ARG A 174 5.39 0.60 -8.14
N GLY A 175 5.04 0.42 -6.88
CA GLY A 175 4.97 -0.89 -6.27
C GLY A 175 4.02 -0.93 -5.09
N ALA A 176 3.88 -2.11 -4.50
CA ALA A 176 3.04 -2.33 -3.32
C ALA A 176 3.66 -3.44 -2.44
N ASN A 177 3.17 -3.56 -1.21
CA ASN A 177 3.48 -4.67 -0.33
C ASN A 177 2.67 -5.91 -0.68
N ASP A 178 3.24 -7.09 -0.42
CA ASP A 178 2.48 -8.33 -0.27
C ASP A 178 1.99 -8.52 1.19
N ALA A 179 1.25 -9.57 1.46
CA ALA A 179 0.74 -9.89 2.81
C ALA A 179 1.86 -10.22 3.82
N ALA A 180 3.03 -10.65 3.34
CA ALA A 180 4.20 -10.93 4.17
C ALA A 180 5.06 -9.68 4.43
N GLY A 181 4.71 -8.56 3.78
CA GLY A 181 5.42 -7.29 3.91
C GLY A 181 6.58 -7.11 2.93
N ASN A 182 6.76 -7.97 1.93
CA ASN A 182 7.73 -7.71 0.88
C ASN A 182 7.19 -6.63 -0.06
N VAL A 183 8.04 -5.67 -0.43
CA VAL A 183 7.69 -4.62 -1.39
C VAL A 183 8.18 -5.02 -2.78
N ALA A 184 7.28 -5.07 -3.75
CA ALA A 184 7.60 -5.34 -5.15
C ALA A 184 7.38 -4.06 -5.98
N MET A 185 8.44 -3.61 -6.68
CA MET A 185 8.39 -2.47 -7.59
C MET A 185 8.28 -2.92 -9.03
N SER A 186 7.57 -2.16 -9.86
CA SER A 186 7.59 -2.37 -11.31
C SER A 186 8.99 -2.09 -11.88
N ALA A 187 9.29 -2.71 -13.03
CA ALA A 187 10.55 -2.50 -13.71
C ALA A 187 10.63 -1.10 -14.35
N VAL A 188 11.86 -0.60 -14.47
CA VAL A 188 12.24 0.58 -15.25
C VAL A 188 12.98 0.08 -16.50
N THR A 189 12.66 0.65 -17.67
CA THR A 189 13.34 0.34 -18.92
C THR A 189 14.57 1.21 -19.10
N TYR A 190 15.74 0.59 -19.27
CA TYR A 190 17.01 1.26 -19.53
C TYR A 190 17.37 1.09 -21.00
N THR A 191 17.67 2.19 -21.69
CA THR A 191 17.99 2.21 -23.14
C THR A 191 19.44 2.55 -23.41
N THR A 192 20.16 3.10 -22.44
CA THR A 192 21.56 3.53 -22.54
C THR A 192 22.31 3.28 -21.26
N ALA A 193 23.61 3.11 -21.35
CA ALA A 193 24.49 3.06 -20.18
C ALA A 193 24.47 4.40 -19.45
N GLY A 194 24.52 4.36 -18.10
CA GLY A 194 24.45 5.56 -17.27
C GLY A 194 24.33 5.25 -15.78
N LYS A 195 24.22 6.32 -15.00
CA LYS A 195 23.91 6.24 -13.56
C LYS A 195 22.56 6.90 -13.32
N HIS A 196 21.78 6.30 -12.45
CA HIS A 196 20.47 6.77 -12.04
C HIS A 196 20.41 6.82 -10.52
N ASP A 197 19.94 7.94 -10.00
CA ASP A 197 19.76 8.16 -8.56
C ASP A 197 18.28 8.25 -8.26
N TYR A 198 17.79 7.26 -7.54
CA TYR A 198 16.39 7.15 -7.18
C TYR A 198 16.14 7.46 -5.72
N VAL A 199 14.94 7.92 -5.44
CA VAL A 199 14.35 8.00 -4.11
C VAL A 199 13.12 7.10 -4.07
N LEU A 200 13.17 6.06 -3.23
CA LEU A 200 12.03 5.22 -2.91
C LEU A 200 11.30 5.80 -1.70
N ARG A 201 10.00 5.99 -1.80
CA ARG A 201 9.14 6.49 -0.72
C ARG A 201 7.79 5.80 -0.74
N GLU A 202 7.12 5.80 0.41
CA GLU A 202 5.73 5.40 0.51
C GLU A 202 4.79 6.52 0.05
N VAL A 203 3.68 6.17 -0.61
CA VAL A 203 2.62 7.13 -0.95
C VAL A 203 1.92 7.54 0.34
N GLY A 204 1.82 8.84 0.60
CA GLY A 204 1.28 9.36 1.86
C GLY A 204 2.30 9.47 3.00
N ALA A 205 3.60 9.28 2.73
CA ALA A 205 4.68 9.37 3.72
C ALA A 205 4.53 10.57 4.67
N GLY A 206 4.61 10.32 5.98
CA GLY A 206 4.52 11.32 7.04
C GLY A 206 3.12 11.87 7.32
N THR A 207 2.06 11.30 6.71
CA THR A 207 0.66 11.68 6.98
C THR A 207 -0.04 10.65 7.86
N THR A 208 -1.21 11.02 8.40
CA THR A 208 -2.12 10.09 9.08
C THR A 208 -3.45 10.07 8.36
N HIS A 209 -3.94 8.88 8.03
CA HIS A 209 -5.22 8.68 7.36
C HIS A 209 -5.85 7.36 7.82
N ASN A 210 -7.15 7.36 8.12
CA ASN A 210 -7.92 6.18 8.53
C ASN A 210 -7.24 5.38 9.67
N GLY A 211 -6.75 6.09 10.69
CA GLY A 211 -6.05 5.47 11.81
C GLY A 211 -4.61 5.04 11.53
N VAL A 212 -4.15 5.06 10.27
CA VAL A 212 -2.77 4.72 9.89
C VAL A 212 -1.90 5.97 9.85
N THR A 213 -0.81 5.97 10.60
CA THR A 213 0.28 6.95 10.48
C THR A 213 1.37 6.33 9.61
N PHE A 214 1.62 6.96 8.45
CA PHE A 214 2.56 6.49 7.45
C PHE A 214 4.00 6.86 7.82
N ASP A 215 4.94 5.94 7.56
CA ASP A 215 6.37 6.20 7.73
C ASP A 215 6.81 7.36 6.81
N GLY A 216 7.45 8.36 7.39
CA GLY A 216 7.91 9.54 6.66
C GLY A 216 9.26 9.38 5.96
N LYS A 217 9.89 8.19 6.05
CA LYS A 217 11.23 8.00 5.49
C LYS A 217 11.22 7.91 3.97
N SER A 218 12.38 8.18 3.40
CA SER A 218 12.72 7.90 2.01
C SER A 218 14.06 7.17 1.95
N ILE A 219 14.24 6.33 0.94
CA ILE A 219 15.44 5.51 0.75
C ILE A 219 16.08 5.89 -0.57
N ALA A 220 17.35 6.29 -0.53
CA ALA A 220 18.14 6.56 -1.73
C ALA A 220 18.70 5.26 -2.31
N ILE A 221 18.55 5.09 -3.63
CA ILE A 221 18.98 3.94 -4.38
C ILE A 221 19.82 4.41 -5.56
N HIS A 222 21.01 3.86 -5.72
CA HIS A 222 21.86 4.05 -6.86
C HIS A 222 21.72 2.90 -7.84
N THR A 223 21.54 3.22 -9.10
CA THR A 223 21.51 2.25 -10.19
C THR A 223 22.59 2.58 -11.18
N LYS A 224 23.37 1.56 -11.54
CA LYS A 224 24.43 1.63 -12.54
C LYS A 224 24.04 0.76 -13.72
N VAL A 225 23.99 1.35 -14.91
CA VAL A 225 23.74 0.65 -16.17
C VAL A 225 25.03 0.66 -16.98
N VAL A 226 25.51 -0.52 -17.37
CA VAL A 226 26.77 -0.70 -18.09
C VAL A 226 26.45 -1.40 -19.40
N ASP A 227 27.02 -0.89 -20.49
CA ASP A 227 27.10 -1.58 -21.77
C ASP A 227 28.21 -2.65 -21.67
N ASN A 228 27.86 -3.92 -21.89
CA ASN A 228 28.82 -5.03 -21.83
C ASN A 228 29.72 -5.12 -23.07
N GLY A 229 29.52 -4.25 -24.06
CA GLY A 229 30.26 -4.29 -25.34
C GLY A 229 29.78 -5.37 -26.31
N GLU A 230 28.74 -6.13 -25.96
CA GLU A 230 28.17 -7.22 -26.75
C GLU A 230 26.69 -6.94 -27.11
N GLY A 231 26.31 -5.65 -27.17
CA GLY A 231 24.96 -5.23 -27.52
C GLY A 231 23.91 -5.40 -26.41
N SER A 232 24.34 -5.59 -25.17
CA SER A 232 23.43 -5.76 -24.02
C SER A 232 23.81 -4.82 -22.87
N LEU A 233 22.79 -4.40 -22.12
CA LEU A 233 22.94 -3.60 -20.91
C LEU A 233 22.88 -4.50 -19.68
N VAL A 234 23.76 -4.24 -18.71
CA VAL A 234 23.77 -4.86 -17.38
C VAL A 234 23.39 -3.80 -16.36
N VAL A 235 22.39 -4.11 -15.51
CA VAL A 235 21.85 -3.20 -14.50
C VAL A 235 22.20 -3.71 -13.11
N GLU A 236 22.75 -2.83 -12.28
CA GLU A 236 23.08 -3.07 -10.88
C GLU A 236 22.34 -2.06 -10.02
N HIS A 237 21.59 -2.55 -9.03
CA HIS A 237 20.88 -1.72 -8.03
C HIS A 237 21.51 -1.89 -6.66
N ALA A 238 21.74 -0.79 -5.96
CA ALA A 238 22.26 -0.80 -4.60
C ALA A 238 21.63 0.33 -3.77
N PHE A 239 21.53 0.16 -2.46
CA PHE A 239 21.28 1.30 -1.58
C PHE A 239 22.46 2.29 -1.65
N ALA A 240 22.12 3.57 -1.44
CA ALA A 240 23.17 4.61 -1.46
C ALA A 240 24.19 4.49 -0.31
N THR A 241 23.80 3.77 0.76
CA THR A 241 24.67 3.47 1.92
C THR A 241 24.45 2.03 2.38
N ASP A 242 25.47 1.41 2.99
CA ASP A 242 25.40 0.01 3.44
C ASP A 242 24.50 -0.20 4.67
N ASP A 243 24.26 0.84 5.49
CA ASP A 243 23.48 0.77 6.74
C ASP A 243 22.00 1.14 6.57
N VAL A 244 21.41 0.94 5.40
CA VAL A 244 20.02 1.32 5.15
C VAL A 244 19.05 0.38 5.88
N ASN A 245 18.25 0.94 6.78
CA ASN A 245 17.04 0.27 7.24
C ASN A 245 15.95 0.39 6.16
N ALA A 246 15.78 -0.65 5.36
CA ALA A 246 14.86 -0.70 4.23
C ALA A 246 13.44 -1.16 4.62
N THR A 247 13.11 -1.21 5.90
CA THR A 247 11.77 -1.51 6.39
C THR A 247 10.98 -0.22 6.63
N PHE A 248 9.89 -0.01 5.90
CA PHE A 248 8.91 1.05 6.18
C PHE A 248 7.95 0.57 7.27
N VAL A 249 7.80 1.34 8.34
CA VAL A 249 6.97 0.97 9.50
C VAL A 249 5.84 1.97 9.65
N ASN A 250 4.60 1.54 9.39
CA ASN A 250 3.41 2.31 9.70
C ASN A 250 2.84 1.88 11.04
N THR A 251 2.08 2.76 11.68
CA THR A 251 1.35 2.44 12.91
C THR A 251 -0.13 2.67 12.70
N TYR A 252 -0.94 1.71 13.12
CA TYR A 252 -2.38 1.83 13.17
C TYR A 252 -2.85 2.06 14.61
N ALA A 253 -3.77 3.00 14.79
CA ALA A 253 -4.46 3.23 16.03
C ALA A 253 -5.90 3.65 15.75
N HIS A 254 -6.83 3.16 16.56
CA HIS A 254 -8.21 3.60 16.57
C HIS A 254 -8.45 4.61 17.69
N GLY A 255 -9.51 5.41 17.56
CA GLY A 255 -10.01 6.29 18.62
C GLY A 255 -10.84 5.53 19.66
N THR A 256 -11.61 6.27 20.43
CA THR A 256 -12.57 5.72 21.40
C THR A 256 -13.99 5.89 20.88
N THR A 257 -14.92 5.06 21.39
CA THR A 257 -16.37 5.22 21.17
C THR A 257 -17.10 5.31 22.48
N SER A 258 -18.35 5.82 22.49
CA SER A 258 -19.15 5.90 23.69
C SER A 258 -20.61 5.59 23.42
N VAL A 259 -21.29 5.03 24.44
CA VAL A 259 -22.73 4.78 24.43
C VAL A 259 -23.36 5.26 25.72
N VAL A 260 -24.65 5.63 25.65
CA VAL A 260 -25.49 5.88 26.82
C VAL A 260 -26.53 4.76 26.90
N LEU A 261 -26.50 3.98 27.97
CA LEU A 261 -27.48 2.93 28.25
C LEU A 261 -28.64 3.53 29.04
N GLY A 262 -29.83 2.96 28.91
CA GLY A 262 -31.00 3.49 29.57
C GLY A 262 -32.05 2.45 29.95
N ALA A 263 -33.05 2.90 30.69
CA ALA A 263 -34.23 2.14 31.06
C ALA A 263 -35.44 3.09 31.14
N THR A 264 -36.62 2.52 31.27
CA THR A 264 -37.87 3.27 31.53
C THR A 264 -38.40 2.90 32.90
N LYS A 265 -38.87 3.89 33.66
CA LYS A 265 -39.56 3.72 34.92
C LYS A 265 -41.06 4.02 34.76
N VAL A 266 -41.89 3.14 35.30
CA VAL A 266 -43.35 3.32 35.41
C VAL A 266 -43.71 3.13 36.89
N LEU A 267 -44.49 4.08 37.44
CA LEU A 267 -45.12 3.98 38.73
C LEU A 267 -46.63 4.01 38.61
N SER A 268 -47.31 2.96 39.06
CA SER A 268 -48.80 2.94 39.12
C SER A 268 -49.29 3.38 40.50
N GLY A 269 -50.51 3.95 40.56
CA GLY A 269 -51.15 4.39 41.82
C GLY A 269 -50.74 5.77 42.35
N LYS A 270 -49.66 6.37 41.75
CA LYS A 270 -49.19 7.72 42.06
C LYS A 270 -48.42 8.30 40.89
N ALA A 271 -48.41 9.62 40.75
CA ALA A 271 -47.54 10.27 39.79
C ALA A 271 -46.06 10.05 40.12
N LEU A 272 -45.27 9.73 39.08
CA LEU A 272 -43.81 9.56 39.19
C LEU A 272 -43.16 10.94 39.40
N ALA A 273 -42.24 11.03 40.35
CA ALA A 273 -41.46 12.24 40.59
C ALA A 273 -40.05 12.12 39.96
N ASP A 274 -39.49 13.26 39.62
CA ASP A 274 -38.08 13.34 39.15
C ASP A 274 -37.13 12.85 40.25
N GLY A 275 -36.18 12.00 39.89
CA GLY A 275 -35.13 11.47 40.79
C GLY A 275 -35.68 10.51 41.90
N GLN A 276 -36.91 10.02 41.75
CA GLN A 276 -37.59 9.24 42.81
C GLN A 276 -36.95 7.86 42.99
N PHE A 277 -36.59 7.15 41.92
CA PHE A 277 -36.03 5.81 41.96
C PHE A 277 -34.61 5.80 41.39
N THR A 278 -33.74 4.98 42.01
CA THR A 278 -32.35 4.81 41.59
C THR A 278 -32.20 3.47 40.90
N PHE A 279 -31.38 3.47 39.84
CA PHE A 279 -31.05 2.29 39.06
C PHE A 279 -29.55 2.06 39.10
N ALA A 280 -29.15 0.80 39.12
CA ALA A 280 -27.77 0.35 39.06
C ALA A 280 -27.51 -0.33 37.71
N LEU A 281 -26.45 0.07 37.04
CA LEU A 281 -25.84 -0.61 35.89
C LEU A 281 -24.54 -1.23 36.40
N THR A 282 -24.51 -2.54 36.46
CA THR A 282 -23.35 -3.31 37.00
C THR A 282 -22.63 -3.98 35.84
N ALA A 283 -21.33 -3.69 35.68
CA ALA A 283 -20.45 -4.36 34.74
C ALA A 283 -19.99 -5.72 35.27
N GLU A 284 -19.43 -6.58 34.40
CA GLU A 284 -18.91 -7.90 34.78
C GLU A 284 -17.77 -7.83 35.84
N ASP A 285 -16.99 -6.76 35.83
CA ASP A 285 -15.92 -6.53 36.81
C ASP A 285 -16.42 -6.05 38.16
N GLY A 286 -17.75 -5.90 38.32
CA GLY A 286 -18.39 -5.41 39.52
C GLY A 286 -18.47 -3.90 39.63
N THR A 287 -18.00 -3.14 38.64
CA THR A 287 -18.18 -1.68 38.62
C THR A 287 -19.65 -1.31 38.48
N VAL A 288 -20.12 -0.38 39.33
CA VAL A 288 -21.51 0.04 39.35
C VAL A 288 -21.66 1.51 38.99
N TYR A 289 -22.47 1.77 37.99
CA TYR A 289 -22.92 3.11 37.60
C TYR A 289 -24.35 3.31 38.08
N GLN A 290 -24.69 4.50 38.52
CA GLN A 290 -26.04 4.80 39.01
C GLN A 290 -26.69 5.89 38.18
N ALA A 291 -28.00 5.75 38.01
CA ALA A 291 -28.85 6.75 37.37
C ALA A 291 -30.19 6.84 38.13
N LYS A 292 -30.90 7.96 37.97
CA LYS A 292 -32.25 8.15 38.47
C LYS A 292 -33.22 8.40 37.32
N ASN A 293 -34.49 8.12 37.58
CA ASN A 293 -35.53 8.46 36.60
C ASN A 293 -35.78 9.95 36.58
N ASP A 294 -36.16 10.48 35.43
CA ASP A 294 -36.85 11.79 35.31
C ASP A 294 -38.36 11.67 35.58
N ALA A 295 -39.05 12.79 35.57
CA ALA A 295 -40.51 12.81 35.79
C ALA A 295 -41.32 12.10 34.68
N ALA A 296 -40.75 11.92 33.49
CA ALA A 296 -41.34 11.18 32.39
C ALA A 296 -41.05 9.67 32.46
N GLY A 297 -40.19 9.26 33.39
CA GLY A 297 -39.77 7.87 33.60
C GLY A 297 -38.56 7.46 32.80
N SER A 298 -37.85 8.37 32.12
CA SER A 298 -36.61 8.06 31.44
C SER A 298 -35.49 7.89 32.46
N VAL A 299 -34.67 6.86 32.26
CA VAL A 299 -33.45 6.59 33.02
C VAL A 299 -32.27 6.55 32.06
N ALA A 300 -31.31 7.48 32.22
CA ALA A 300 -30.13 7.53 31.40
C ALA A 300 -28.88 7.39 32.30
N PHE A 301 -28.09 6.37 32.06
CA PHE A 301 -26.83 6.16 32.76
C PHE A 301 -25.74 7.11 32.23
N PRO A 302 -24.69 7.37 33.00
CA PRO A 302 -23.50 8.06 32.50
C PRO A 302 -22.98 7.40 31.22
N ALA A 303 -22.42 8.21 30.30
CA ALA A 303 -21.81 7.68 29.08
C ALA A 303 -20.67 6.71 29.41
N LEU A 304 -20.73 5.54 28.83
CA LEU A 304 -19.66 4.53 28.90
C LEU A 304 -18.73 4.74 27.72
N THR A 305 -17.43 4.84 27.97
CA THR A 305 -16.42 5.03 26.94
C THR A 305 -15.62 3.75 26.80
N PHE A 306 -15.39 3.32 25.56
CA PHE A 306 -14.64 2.12 25.20
C PHE A 306 -13.42 2.54 24.40
N ALA A 307 -12.26 2.03 24.82
CA ALA A 307 -10.97 2.26 24.19
C ALA A 307 -10.48 1.05 23.39
N GLU A 308 -11.12 -0.12 23.55
CA GLU A 308 -10.71 -1.38 22.93
C GLU A 308 -11.92 -2.06 22.28
N PRO A 309 -11.75 -2.79 21.18
CA PRO A 309 -12.77 -3.69 20.64
C PRO A 309 -13.06 -4.81 21.65
N GLY A 310 -14.32 -5.22 21.71
CA GLY A 310 -14.71 -6.29 22.62
C GLY A 310 -16.21 -6.39 22.84
N THR A 311 -16.62 -7.37 23.61
CA THR A 311 -18.00 -7.56 24.06
C THR A 311 -18.06 -7.25 25.55
N TYR A 312 -18.86 -6.25 25.90
CA TYR A 312 -19.03 -5.78 27.27
C TYR A 312 -20.45 -6.08 27.74
N VAL A 313 -20.58 -6.76 28.88
CA VAL A 313 -21.86 -7.19 29.41
C VAL A 313 -22.17 -6.39 30.68
N TYR A 314 -23.38 -5.90 30.76
CA TYR A 314 -23.89 -5.14 31.90
C TYR A 314 -25.21 -5.72 32.37
N THR A 315 -25.54 -5.52 33.64
CA THR A 315 -26.86 -5.83 34.21
C THR A 315 -27.48 -4.57 34.77
N ILE A 316 -28.74 -4.29 34.34
CA ILE A 316 -29.53 -3.19 34.87
C ILE A 316 -30.51 -3.72 35.90
N SER A 317 -30.54 -3.07 37.07
CA SER A 317 -31.47 -3.38 38.18
C SER A 317 -31.98 -2.10 38.84
N GLU A 318 -33.15 -2.17 39.47
CA GLU A 318 -33.63 -1.11 40.32
C GLU A 318 -33.12 -1.27 41.79
N VAL A 319 -32.70 -0.18 42.36
CA VAL A 319 -32.25 -0.16 43.78
C VAL A 319 -33.45 -0.03 44.68
N ASN A 320 -33.72 -1.03 45.55
CA ASN A 320 -34.81 -0.98 46.49
C ASN A 320 -34.38 -0.21 47.74
N ASP A 321 -34.71 1.08 47.81
CA ASP A 321 -34.47 1.97 48.92
C ASP A 321 -35.59 1.94 50.00
N LYS A 322 -36.56 1.00 49.88
CA LYS A 322 -37.62 0.73 50.80
C LYS A 322 -38.60 1.93 51.04
N GLN A 323 -38.93 2.64 49.98
CA GLN A 323 -39.95 3.70 50.08
C GLN A 323 -41.27 3.14 50.56
N ALA A 324 -41.95 3.87 51.48
CA ALA A 324 -43.17 3.42 52.09
C ALA A 324 -44.29 3.29 51.09
N ASN A 325 -45.06 2.20 51.16
CA ASN A 325 -46.19 1.87 50.30
C ASN A 325 -45.82 1.63 48.83
N VAL A 326 -44.57 1.43 48.51
CA VAL A 326 -44.08 1.09 47.17
C VAL A 326 -43.70 -0.39 47.08
N THR A 327 -44.26 -1.10 46.10
CA THR A 327 -43.77 -2.43 45.70
C THR A 327 -42.84 -2.26 44.52
N TYR A 328 -41.60 -2.68 44.69
CA TYR A 328 -40.52 -2.52 43.70
C TYR A 328 -40.55 -3.65 42.68
N ASP A 329 -40.16 -3.30 41.45
CA ASP A 329 -39.77 -4.29 40.45
C ASP A 329 -38.45 -4.93 40.86
N THR A 330 -38.39 -6.25 40.84
CA THR A 330 -37.20 -7.02 41.21
C THR A 330 -36.49 -7.64 39.99
N ALA A 331 -36.93 -7.32 38.78
CA ALA A 331 -36.35 -7.82 37.56
C ALA A 331 -34.94 -7.26 37.37
N THR A 332 -34.11 -8.05 36.71
CA THR A 332 -32.79 -7.68 36.23
C THR A 332 -32.73 -7.92 34.74
N TYR A 333 -32.08 -7.03 34.01
CA TYR A 333 -31.99 -7.10 32.56
C TYR A 333 -30.53 -7.02 32.14
N GLN A 334 -30.14 -7.95 31.27
CA GLN A 334 -28.81 -7.94 30.67
C GLN A 334 -28.79 -7.00 29.48
N VAL A 335 -27.71 -6.27 29.31
CA VAL A 335 -27.41 -5.48 28.12
C VAL A 335 -25.99 -5.77 27.67
N VAL A 336 -25.84 -6.02 26.37
CA VAL A 336 -24.57 -6.31 25.73
C VAL A 336 -24.18 -5.14 24.84
N VAL A 337 -22.97 -4.61 25.03
CA VAL A 337 -22.36 -3.63 24.12
C VAL A 337 -21.26 -4.35 23.36
N ASN A 338 -21.41 -4.47 22.05
CA ASN A 338 -20.38 -5.00 21.17
C ASN A 338 -19.65 -3.86 20.47
N VAL A 339 -18.35 -3.76 20.69
CA VAL A 339 -17.47 -2.74 20.11
C VAL A 339 -16.56 -3.39 19.10
N VAL A 340 -16.56 -2.86 17.88
CA VAL A 340 -15.79 -3.38 16.73
C VAL A 340 -14.92 -2.28 16.19
N ASP A 341 -13.67 -2.60 15.84
CA ASP A 341 -12.83 -1.74 15.04
C ASP A 341 -13.29 -1.82 13.56
N ASP A 342 -13.57 -0.67 12.94
CA ASP A 342 -14.00 -0.59 11.54
C ASP A 342 -12.82 -0.68 10.54
N GLY A 343 -11.59 -0.78 11.04
CA GLY A 343 -10.37 -0.78 10.24
C GLY A 343 -10.03 0.58 9.61
N GLN A 344 -10.79 1.62 9.95
CA GLN A 344 -10.64 2.99 9.46
C GLN A 344 -10.23 3.96 10.58
N GLY A 345 -9.76 3.43 11.70
CA GLY A 345 -9.38 4.20 12.88
C GLY A 345 -10.54 4.54 13.82
N ASN A 346 -11.73 3.94 13.66
CA ASN A 346 -12.86 4.19 14.53
C ASN A 346 -13.33 2.91 15.21
N LEU A 347 -13.77 3.05 16.47
CA LEU A 347 -14.54 2.02 17.16
C LEU A 347 -16.04 2.29 16.95
N VAL A 348 -16.77 1.24 16.61
CA VAL A 348 -18.23 1.26 16.42
C VAL A 348 -18.86 0.41 17.50
N ALA A 349 -19.72 1.02 18.35
CA ALA A 349 -20.43 0.32 19.40
C ALA A 349 -21.88 0.02 18.97
N THR A 350 -22.35 -1.19 19.22
CA THR A 350 -23.73 -1.62 19.07
C THR A 350 -24.26 -2.12 20.41
N VAL A 351 -25.53 -1.78 20.71
CA VAL A 351 -26.17 -2.13 21.99
C VAL A 351 -27.31 -3.12 21.75
N ALA A 352 -27.31 -4.20 22.48
CA ALA A 352 -28.36 -5.20 22.50
C ALA A 352 -28.89 -5.38 23.92
N TYR A 353 -30.17 -5.08 24.15
CA TYR A 353 -30.87 -5.34 25.40
C TYR A 353 -31.51 -6.72 25.35
N ASP A 354 -31.52 -7.43 26.48
CA ASP A 354 -32.36 -8.61 26.67
C ASP A 354 -33.84 -8.21 26.45
N GLY A 355 -34.49 -8.89 25.49
CA GLY A 355 -35.85 -8.53 25.04
C GLY A 355 -35.90 -7.50 23.89
N GLY A 356 -34.77 -7.06 23.34
CA GLY A 356 -34.66 -6.27 22.10
C GLY A 356 -34.84 -4.75 22.26
N ALA A 357 -35.23 -4.26 23.44
CA ALA A 357 -35.37 -2.83 23.73
C ALA A 357 -34.95 -2.50 25.16
N ALA A 358 -34.70 -1.24 25.44
CA ALA A 358 -34.41 -0.76 26.79
C ALA A 358 -35.48 -1.21 27.79
N PRO A 359 -35.12 -1.76 28.95
CA PRO A 359 -36.04 -2.40 29.86
C PRO A 359 -37.00 -1.37 30.52
N THR A 360 -38.18 -1.86 30.92
CA THR A 360 -39.17 -1.08 31.65
C THR A 360 -39.38 -1.67 33.03
N PHE A 361 -39.03 -0.91 34.09
CA PHE A 361 -39.27 -1.25 35.50
C PHE A 361 -40.60 -0.71 35.97
N LYS A 362 -41.44 -1.57 36.57
CA LYS A 362 -42.81 -1.23 36.96
C LYS A 362 -42.96 -1.36 38.47
N ASN A 363 -43.13 -0.21 39.14
CA ASN A 363 -43.48 -0.21 40.58
C ASN A 363 -44.97 0.11 40.76
N SER A 364 -45.53 -0.29 41.91
CA SER A 364 -46.87 0.10 42.30
C SER A 364 -46.83 0.80 43.66
N TYR A 365 -47.61 1.87 43.78
CA TYR A 365 -47.86 2.57 45.03
C TYR A 365 -49.27 2.24 45.48
N THR A 366 -49.41 1.83 46.75
CA THR A 366 -50.71 1.58 47.39
C THR A 366 -50.93 2.68 48.45
N GLU A 367 -51.98 3.46 48.21
CA GLU A 367 -52.31 4.48 49.21
C GLU A 367 -52.67 3.88 50.54
N PRO A 368 -52.12 4.38 51.70
CA PRO A 368 -52.52 3.90 53.02
C PRO A 368 -54.02 4.07 53.22
N PRO A 369 -54.70 3.12 53.86
CA PRO A 369 -56.10 3.31 54.22
C PRO A 369 -56.25 4.62 55.00
N ALA A 370 -57.29 5.39 54.62
CA ALA A 370 -57.62 6.61 55.37
C ALA A 370 -57.77 6.28 56.87
N PRO A 371 -57.18 7.07 57.76
CA PRO A 371 -57.33 6.84 59.17
C PRO A 371 -58.81 6.75 59.54
N ALA A 372 -59.19 5.70 60.26
CA ALA A 372 -60.55 5.52 60.70
C ALA A 372 -61.03 6.80 61.42
N PRO A 373 -62.24 7.30 61.12
CA PRO A 373 -62.75 8.47 61.79
C PRO A 373 -62.71 8.24 63.31
N THR A 374 -62.03 9.11 64.01
CA THR A 374 -61.92 9.06 65.48
C THR A 374 -63.38 9.07 66.05
N PRO A 375 -63.81 8.10 66.92
CA PRO A 375 -65.14 8.10 67.48
C PRO A 375 -65.35 9.45 68.21
N GLY A 376 -66.28 10.24 67.72
CA GLY A 376 -66.57 11.57 68.26
C GLY A 376 -67.03 11.49 69.67
N GLY A 377 -66.26 12.09 70.61
CA GLY A 377 -66.68 12.40 71.90
C GLY A 377 -67.96 13.23 71.85
N GLY A 378 -68.96 12.84 72.58
CA GLY A 378 -70.31 13.19 72.69
C GLY A 378 -70.73 14.62 72.38
N ALA A 379 -71.74 14.67 71.56
CA ALA A 379 -72.53 15.88 71.26
C ALA A 379 -73.15 16.55 72.47
N THR A 380 -72.76 17.76 72.71
CA THR A 380 -73.66 18.68 73.45
C THR A 380 -74.27 19.67 72.43
N THR A 381 -75.54 19.49 72.25
CA THR A 381 -76.31 20.37 71.47
C THR A 381 -76.46 21.72 72.13
N PRO A 382 -76.43 22.84 71.46
CA PRO A 382 -77.24 24.02 71.77
C PRO A 382 -78.18 24.30 70.59
N LYS A 383 -79.38 24.60 71.07
CA LYS A 383 -80.55 24.94 70.29
C LYS A 383 -80.36 26.13 69.32
N ASN A 384 -81.08 25.99 68.23
CA ASN A 384 -81.49 26.98 67.21
C ASN A 384 -81.84 28.33 67.77
N PRO A 385 -81.95 29.46 66.96
CA PRO A 385 -82.70 29.47 65.70
C PRO A 385 -82.26 30.48 64.61
N VAL A 386 -82.92 30.33 63.48
CA VAL A 386 -83.38 31.34 62.48
C VAL A 386 -82.51 31.54 61.24
N ALA A 387 -82.84 30.88 60.21
CA ALA A 387 -83.46 31.30 58.96
C ALA A 387 -82.89 32.54 58.25
N LYS A 388 -82.44 32.38 57.08
CA LYS A 388 -83.00 32.81 55.80
C LYS A 388 -81.99 32.67 54.69
N LEU A 389 -82.26 31.83 53.74
CA LEU A 389 -82.66 32.13 52.38
C LEU A 389 -81.75 33.07 51.62
N PHE A 390 -81.13 32.52 50.67
CA PHE A 390 -81.36 32.91 49.26
C PHE A 390 -80.79 31.77 48.34
N SER A 391 -81.72 31.42 47.53
CA SER A 391 -81.67 30.58 46.40
C SER A 391 -80.99 31.24 45.18
N LYS A 392 -80.70 30.41 44.23
CA LYS A 392 -80.52 30.68 42.76
C LYS A 392 -79.16 31.17 42.39
N THR A 393 -78.61 30.75 41.32
CA THR A 393 -79.11 30.10 40.06
C THR A 393 -77.86 29.50 39.34
N ALA A 394 -78.21 28.43 38.67
CA ALA A 394 -77.59 27.93 37.45
C ALA A 394 -76.73 28.92 36.64
N ASP A 395 -75.66 28.49 36.05
CA ASP A 395 -75.65 28.22 34.63
C ASP A 395 -74.36 27.51 34.18
N ASP A 396 -74.62 26.50 33.46
CA ASP A 396 -73.94 25.94 32.29
C ASP A 396 -72.80 26.78 31.74
N ALA A 397 -71.71 26.15 31.55
CA ALA A 397 -70.93 26.17 30.28
C ALA A 397 -69.92 25.07 30.29
N GLY A 398 -70.24 24.07 29.55
CA GLY A 398 -69.23 23.06 29.14
C GLY A 398 -68.11 23.69 28.32
N LEU A 399 -66.92 23.23 28.54
CA LEU A 399 -65.90 23.25 27.51
C LEU A 399 -65.10 21.99 27.52
N MET A 400 -65.44 21.15 26.62
CA MET A 400 -64.58 20.13 26.11
C MET A 400 -63.30 20.77 25.54
N LEU A 401 -62.15 20.32 25.89
CA LEU A 401 -60.94 20.30 25.06
C LEU A 401 -59.99 19.37 25.79
N GLY A 402 -59.67 18.22 25.27
CA GLY A 402 -58.95 18.00 24.02
C GLY A 402 -57.64 17.38 24.43
N ALA A 403 -57.63 16.03 24.55
CA ALA A 403 -56.38 15.25 24.68
C ALA A 403 -55.50 15.47 23.46
N ALA A 404 -54.44 16.20 23.58
CA ALA A 404 -53.35 16.20 22.61
C ALA A 404 -52.24 15.29 23.09
N ALA A 405 -52.19 14.10 22.52
CA ALA A 405 -51.06 13.21 22.59
C ALA A 405 -49.91 13.81 21.77
N VAL A 406 -48.87 14.28 22.42
CA VAL A 406 -47.58 14.57 21.77
C VAL A 406 -46.73 13.34 21.81
N ALA A 407 -46.73 12.59 20.75
CA ALA A 407 -45.70 11.58 20.46
C ALA A 407 -44.45 12.31 20.00
N ALA A 408 -43.47 12.46 20.87
CA ALA A 408 -42.13 12.90 20.50
C ALA A 408 -41.38 11.71 19.95
N GLY A 409 -41.40 11.55 18.63
CA GLY A 409 -40.54 10.64 17.91
C GLY A 409 -39.10 11.15 17.95
N LEU A 410 -38.22 10.38 18.57
CA LEU A 410 -36.78 10.60 18.48
C LEU A 410 -36.32 10.10 17.10
N ALA A 411 -36.14 11.03 16.17
CA ALA A 411 -35.51 10.72 14.89
C ALA A 411 -34.00 10.58 15.07
N LEU A 412 -33.50 9.38 14.86
CA LEU A 412 -32.09 9.12 14.71
C LEU A 412 -31.62 9.74 13.38
N VAL A 413 -30.85 10.80 13.44
CA VAL A 413 -30.17 11.35 12.27
C VAL A 413 -28.90 10.55 12.04
N VAL A 414 -28.97 9.59 11.12
CA VAL A 414 -27.79 8.99 10.50
C VAL A 414 -27.33 9.95 9.41
N CYS A 415 -26.28 10.74 9.68
CA CYS A 415 -25.59 11.50 8.67
C CYS A 415 -24.71 10.57 7.84
N GLY A 416 -25.25 10.02 6.76
CA GLY A 416 -24.46 9.42 5.69
C GLY A 416 -23.91 10.53 4.79
N ALA A 417 -22.62 10.80 4.88
CA ALA A 417 -21.93 11.64 3.92
C ALA A 417 -21.64 10.84 2.64
N ALA A 418 -22.56 10.87 1.68
CA ALA A 418 -22.29 10.47 0.31
C ALA A 418 -21.58 11.62 -0.42
N ALA A 419 -20.27 11.51 -0.59
CA ALA A 419 -19.51 12.41 -1.44
C ALA A 419 -19.81 12.11 -2.91
N CYS A 420 -20.57 12.98 -3.53
CA CYS A 420 -20.85 13.01 -4.96
C CYS A 420 -19.62 13.57 -5.69
N TRP A 421 -18.83 12.70 -6.34
CA TRP A 421 -17.79 13.12 -7.28
C TRP A 421 -18.42 13.38 -8.65
N ARG A 422 -18.61 14.65 -8.99
CA ARG A 422 -18.88 15.07 -10.36
C ARG A 422 -17.55 15.18 -11.12
N ARG A 423 -17.43 14.39 -12.18
CA ARG A 423 -16.49 14.60 -13.28
C ARG A 423 -16.73 15.96 -13.92
N ARG A 424 -15.67 16.71 -14.17
CA ARG A 424 -15.60 17.66 -15.29
C ARG A 424 -14.23 17.54 -15.95
N SER A 425 -14.37 17.21 -17.22
CA SER A 425 -13.47 17.38 -18.41
C SER A 425 -11.99 17.57 -18.20
#